data_44da2b4711ddf095b5af9244e8bc005e
#
_entry.id   44da2b4711ddf095b5af9244e8bc005e
#
_cell.length_a   1.000
_cell.length_b   1.000
_cell.length_c   1.000
_cell.angle_alpha   90.00
_cell.angle_beta   90.00
_cell.angle_gamma   90.00
#
_symmetry.space_group_name_H-M   'P 1'
#
loop_
_entity.id
_entity.type
_entity.pdbx_description
1 polymer ?
#
loop_
_entity_poly.entity_id
_entity_poly.type
_entity_poly.pdbx_seq_one_letter_code
_entity_poly.pdbx_strand_id
1 'polypeptide(L)'
;KVNEDVLIPRPETEELVANVLAAYDEYFQGQQVTAADIGTGSGAIAISLKKEEENIHMLASDISEKAVMVAKENAANNDAVVSFLVGDMLQPLIDRDIKLDILISNPPYIPNEEVLEDSVVNYEPHVALFGGEDGLKFYRVIFENAPKILNEKAFMAFEMGYNQKEALSAEARKYFPDAKIEVIKDMSGKNRMLFIYLKLE
;
A
#
# COMPACT_ATOMS: atom_id res chain seq x y z
N LYS A 1 -11.09 -11.81 -8.39
CA LYS A 1 -10.55 -12.23 -9.70
C LYS A 1 -9.09 -11.79 -9.82
N VAL A 2 -8.25 -12.65 -10.41
CA VAL A 2 -6.85 -12.34 -10.79
C VAL A 2 -6.61 -12.86 -12.21
N ASN A 3 -5.65 -12.26 -12.90
CA ASN A 3 -5.17 -12.66 -14.22
C ASN A 3 -3.69 -12.25 -14.36
N GLU A 4 -3.11 -12.39 -15.53
CA GLU A 4 -1.71 -12.06 -15.84
C GLU A 4 -1.35 -10.57 -15.69
N ASP A 5 -2.33 -9.68 -15.51
CA ASP A 5 -2.13 -8.24 -15.41
C ASP A 5 -1.95 -7.77 -13.94
N VAL A 6 -2.14 -8.65 -12.95
CA VAL A 6 -2.10 -8.29 -11.53
C VAL A 6 -1.36 -9.33 -10.68
N LEU A 7 -0.72 -8.86 -9.61
CA LEU A 7 -0.15 -9.73 -8.59
C LEU A 7 -1.26 -10.54 -7.91
N ILE A 8 -0.98 -11.83 -7.65
CA ILE A 8 -1.89 -12.67 -6.85
C ILE A 8 -1.76 -12.23 -5.38
N PRO A 9 -2.84 -11.79 -4.72
CA PRO A 9 -2.78 -11.39 -3.31
C PRO A 9 -2.21 -12.50 -2.43
N ARG A 10 -1.31 -12.13 -1.52
CA ARG A 10 -0.66 -13.06 -0.60
C ARG A 10 -1.38 -13.05 0.76
N PRO A 11 -1.27 -14.11 1.56
CA PRO A 11 -1.86 -14.13 2.91
C PRO A 11 -1.34 -12.99 3.79
N GLU A 12 -0.09 -12.59 3.64
CA GLU A 12 0.51 -11.48 4.38
C GLU A 12 -0.16 -10.14 4.08
N THR A 13 -0.72 -9.98 2.88
CA THR A 13 -1.48 -8.78 2.51
C THR A 13 -2.82 -8.69 3.25
N GLU A 14 -3.43 -9.83 3.61
CA GLU A 14 -4.62 -9.86 4.48
C GLU A 14 -4.26 -9.36 5.90
N GLU A 15 -3.08 -9.71 6.40
CA GLU A 15 -2.58 -9.22 7.68
C GLU A 15 -2.32 -7.71 7.66
N LEU A 16 -1.83 -7.16 6.54
CA LEU A 16 -1.70 -5.72 6.36
C LEU A 16 -3.06 -5.02 6.50
N VAL A 17 -4.10 -5.53 5.83
CA VAL A 17 -5.47 -5.00 5.94
C VAL A 17 -5.95 -5.01 7.39
N ALA A 18 -5.78 -6.13 8.11
CA ALA A 18 -6.20 -6.25 9.50
C ALA A 18 -5.48 -5.25 10.41
N ASN A 19 -4.17 -5.04 10.22
CA ASN A 19 -3.40 -4.06 11.01
C ASN A 19 -3.76 -2.61 10.65
N VAL A 20 -4.11 -2.31 9.39
CA VAL A 20 -4.63 -1.00 8.98
C VAL A 20 -5.96 -0.70 9.67
N LEU A 21 -6.88 -1.66 9.72
CA LEU A 21 -8.16 -1.51 10.44
C LEU A 21 -7.95 -1.31 11.94
N ALA A 22 -7.04 -2.07 12.57
CA ALA A 22 -6.71 -1.89 13.98
C ALA A 22 -6.13 -0.49 14.26
N ALA A 23 -5.25 0.02 13.40
CA ALA A 23 -4.73 1.38 13.52
C ALA A 23 -5.82 2.44 13.28
N TYR A 24 -6.72 2.22 12.33
CA TYR A 24 -7.88 3.10 12.11
C TYR A 24 -8.76 3.17 13.36
N ASP A 25 -9.09 2.04 13.97
CA ASP A 25 -9.89 1.99 15.20
C ASP A 25 -9.19 2.71 16.36
N GLU A 26 -7.87 2.52 16.50
CA GLU A 26 -7.08 3.14 17.57
C GLU A 26 -7.04 4.67 17.43
N TYR A 27 -6.75 5.18 16.23
CA TYR A 27 -6.43 6.60 16.03
C TYR A 27 -7.59 7.44 15.49
N PHE A 28 -8.51 6.86 14.72
CA PHE A 28 -9.63 7.58 14.13
C PHE A 28 -10.99 7.21 14.73
N GLN A 29 -11.12 6.10 15.46
CA GLN A 29 -12.27 5.76 16.29
C GLN A 29 -13.62 5.86 15.55
N GLY A 30 -13.70 5.36 14.34
CA GLY A 30 -14.90 5.40 13.52
C GLY A 30 -15.17 6.74 12.80
N GLN A 31 -14.23 7.69 12.85
CA GLN A 31 -14.36 8.95 12.09
C GLN A 31 -14.30 8.70 10.59
N GLN A 32 -14.92 9.59 9.82
CA GLN A 32 -14.75 9.57 8.36
C GLN A 32 -13.32 9.98 7.99
N VAL A 33 -12.66 9.15 7.21
CA VAL A 33 -11.29 9.37 6.74
C VAL A 33 -11.19 9.11 5.24
N THR A 34 -10.19 9.71 4.62
CA THR A 34 -9.83 9.44 3.22
C THR A 34 -8.58 8.58 3.19
N ALA A 35 -8.68 7.41 2.55
CA ALA A 35 -7.57 6.48 2.39
C ALA A 35 -7.27 6.19 0.93
N ALA A 36 -6.01 5.88 0.62
CA ALA A 36 -5.61 5.46 -0.72
C ALA A 36 -4.70 4.25 -0.69
N ASP A 37 -4.99 3.27 -1.56
CA ASP A 37 -4.16 2.12 -1.87
C ASP A 37 -3.36 2.40 -3.15
N ILE A 38 -2.03 2.47 -3.03
CA ILE A 38 -1.11 2.85 -4.10
C ILE A 38 -0.45 1.60 -4.68
N GLY A 39 -0.60 1.40 -6.00
CA GLY A 39 -0.22 0.15 -6.65
C GLY A 39 -1.23 -0.95 -6.33
N THR A 40 -2.51 -0.67 -6.53
CA THR A 40 -3.63 -1.48 -6.01
C THR A 40 -3.73 -2.89 -6.62
N GLY A 41 -3.14 -3.10 -7.80
CA GLY A 41 -3.19 -4.39 -8.50
C GLY A 41 -4.61 -4.90 -8.72
N SER A 42 -4.95 -6.01 -8.10
CA SER A 42 -6.31 -6.59 -8.15
C SER A 42 -7.37 -5.83 -7.35
N GLY A 43 -6.98 -4.80 -6.59
CA GLY A 43 -7.86 -4.07 -5.69
C GLY A 43 -8.06 -4.73 -4.32
N ALA A 44 -7.33 -5.78 -4.01
CA ALA A 44 -7.58 -6.59 -2.81
C ALA A 44 -7.57 -5.78 -1.52
N ILE A 45 -6.55 -4.93 -1.30
CA ILE A 45 -6.44 -4.07 -0.11
C ILE A 45 -7.59 -3.07 -0.06
N ALA A 46 -7.78 -2.30 -1.13
CA ALA A 46 -8.78 -1.23 -1.19
C ALA A 46 -10.21 -1.75 -0.98
N ILE A 47 -10.54 -2.88 -1.63
CA ILE A 47 -11.86 -3.50 -1.54
C ILE A 47 -12.10 -4.04 -0.13
N SER A 48 -11.12 -4.74 0.46
CA SER A 48 -11.24 -5.29 1.80
C SER A 48 -11.44 -4.19 2.84
N LEU A 49 -10.62 -3.14 2.82
CA LEU A 49 -10.78 -2.00 3.74
C LEU A 49 -12.14 -1.35 3.61
N LYS A 50 -12.62 -1.11 2.38
CA LYS A 50 -13.94 -0.51 2.16
C LYS A 50 -15.09 -1.37 2.62
N LYS A 51 -14.96 -2.70 2.53
CA LYS A 51 -16.00 -3.65 2.96
C LYS A 51 -16.08 -3.77 4.47
N GLU A 52 -14.95 -3.70 5.15
CA GLU A 52 -14.88 -3.82 6.61
C GLU A 52 -15.22 -2.49 7.32
N GLU A 53 -14.92 -1.33 6.69
CA GLU A 53 -15.16 -0.02 7.30
C GLU A 53 -15.81 0.97 6.30
N GLU A 54 -17.08 1.26 6.54
CA GLU A 54 -17.88 2.14 5.67
C GLU A 54 -17.44 3.61 5.75
N ASN A 55 -16.87 4.03 6.87
CA ASN A 55 -16.43 5.41 7.10
C ASN A 55 -15.12 5.76 6.39
N ILE A 56 -14.44 4.77 5.77
CA ILE A 56 -13.30 5.02 4.91
C ILE A 56 -13.78 5.42 3.50
N HIS A 57 -13.49 6.67 3.11
CA HIS A 57 -13.57 7.07 1.71
C HIS A 57 -12.34 6.53 0.98
N MET A 58 -12.53 5.43 0.23
CA MET A 58 -11.43 4.67 -0.34
C MET A 58 -11.14 5.06 -1.78
N LEU A 59 -9.86 5.42 -2.03
CA LEU A 59 -9.29 5.59 -3.35
C LEU A 59 -8.28 4.46 -3.61
N ALA A 60 -8.05 4.17 -4.89
CA ALA A 60 -7.03 3.22 -5.29
C ALA A 60 -6.37 3.67 -6.60
N SER A 61 -5.07 3.54 -6.73
CA SER A 61 -4.36 3.89 -7.95
C SER A 61 -3.41 2.79 -8.41
N ASP A 62 -3.23 2.71 -9.72
CA ASP A 62 -2.22 1.84 -10.33
C ASP A 62 -1.71 2.49 -11.62
N ILE A 63 -0.45 2.21 -11.97
CA ILE A 63 0.14 2.66 -13.22
C ILE A 63 -0.44 1.90 -14.42
N SER A 64 -0.90 0.66 -14.20
CA SER A 64 -1.47 -0.22 -15.20
C SER A 64 -2.98 0.01 -15.34
N GLU A 65 -3.42 0.50 -16.50
CA GLU A 65 -4.86 0.57 -16.82
C GLU A 65 -5.55 -0.79 -16.73
N LYS A 66 -4.84 -1.86 -17.10
CA LYS A 66 -5.36 -3.23 -17.05
C LYS A 66 -5.58 -3.69 -15.61
N ALA A 67 -4.64 -3.39 -14.71
CA ALA A 67 -4.80 -3.67 -13.28
C ALA A 67 -6.01 -2.92 -12.72
N VAL A 68 -6.16 -1.64 -13.04
CA VAL A 68 -7.32 -0.84 -12.66
C VAL A 68 -8.64 -1.42 -13.19
N MET A 69 -8.65 -1.98 -14.41
CA MET A 69 -9.85 -2.67 -14.94
C MET A 69 -10.21 -3.90 -14.11
N VAL A 70 -9.22 -4.73 -13.74
CA VAL A 70 -9.42 -5.90 -12.87
C VAL A 70 -9.94 -5.47 -11.50
N ALA A 71 -9.32 -4.43 -10.89
CA ALA A 71 -9.73 -3.91 -9.59
C ALA A 71 -11.18 -3.36 -9.62
N LYS A 72 -11.58 -2.65 -10.66
CA LYS A 72 -12.96 -2.17 -10.85
C LYS A 72 -13.96 -3.31 -10.96
N GLU A 73 -13.63 -4.36 -11.70
CA GLU A 73 -14.48 -5.55 -11.81
C GLU A 73 -14.62 -6.25 -10.45
N ASN A 74 -13.51 -6.38 -9.71
CA ASN A 74 -13.52 -6.96 -8.38
C ASN A 74 -14.33 -6.12 -7.39
N ALA A 75 -14.20 -4.79 -7.43
CA ALA A 75 -14.99 -3.90 -6.58
C ALA A 75 -16.50 -4.03 -6.87
N ALA A 76 -16.89 -4.06 -8.14
CA ALA A 76 -18.29 -4.27 -8.54
C ALA A 76 -18.82 -5.63 -8.07
N ASN A 77 -18.04 -6.71 -8.21
CA ASN A 77 -18.42 -8.05 -7.77
C ASN A 77 -18.55 -8.21 -6.25
N ASN A 78 -17.94 -7.29 -5.49
CA ASN A 78 -18.00 -7.26 -4.03
C ASN A 78 -18.87 -6.13 -3.47
N ASP A 79 -19.60 -5.39 -4.31
CA ASP A 79 -20.39 -4.22 -3.90
C ASP A 79 -19.58 -3.20 -3.07
N ALA A 80 -18.30 -3.01 -3.45
CA ALA A 80 -17.40 -2.08 -2.77
C ALA A 80 -17.29 -0.76 -3.56
N VAL A 81 -17.55 0.36 -2.89
CA VAL A 81 -17.45 1.70 -3.49
C VAL A 81 -16.02 2.22 -3.34
N VAL A 82 -15.22 2.09 -4.37
CA VAL A 82 -13.82 2.53 -4.43
C VAL A 82 -13.62 3.46 -5.63
N SER A 83 -12.92 4.58 -5.44
CA SER A 83 -12.56 5.51 -6.50
C SER A 83 -11.21 5.12 -7.12
N PHE A 84 -11.21 4.70 -8.38
CA PHE A 84 -10.01 4.22 -9.06
C PHE A 84 -9.38 5.27 -9.97
N LEU A 85 -8.05 5.43 -9.87
CA LEU A 85 -7.23 6.35 -10.65
C LEU A 85 -6.14 5.56 -11.40
N VAL A 86 -5.80 6.00 -12.61
CA VAL A 86 -4.65 5.48 -13.36
C VAL A 86 -3.53 6.51 -13.31
N GLY A 87 -2.32 6.07 -12.99
CA GLY A 87 -1.11 6.89 -13.02
C GLY A 87 -0.01 6.39 -12.11
N ASP A 88 1.13 7.07 -12.16
CA ASP A 88 2.35 6.68 -11.46
C ASP A 88 2.31 7.11 -9.99
N MET A 89 2.41 6.15 -9.10
CA MET A 89 2.47 6.31 -7.65
C MET A 89 1.45 7.33 -7.13
N LEU A 90 1.90 8.41 -6.50
CA LEU A 90 1.05 9.43 -5.88
C LEU A 90 0.60 10.53 -6.85
N GLN A 91 1.13 10.56 -8.09
CA GLN A 91 0.87 11.64 -9.03
C GLN A 91 -0.63 11.88 -9.30
N PRO A 92 -1.48 10.83 -9.50
CA PRO A 92 -2.90 11.03 -9.73
C PRO A 92 -3.64 11.73 -8.59
N LEU A 93 -3.18 11.56 -7.35
CA LEU A 93 -3.73 12.22 -6.17
C LEU A 93 -3.21 13.66 -6.03
N ILE A 94 -1.91 13.87 -6.29
CA ILE A 94 -1.28 15.20 -6.27
C ILE A 94 -1.96 16.12 -7.28
N ASP A 95 -2.17 15.67 -8.52
CA ASP A 95 -2.79 16.45 -9.60
C ASP A 95 -4.24 16.87 -9.29
N ARG A 96 -4.89 16.18 -8.33
CA ARG A 96 -6.27 16.45 -7.90
C ARG A 96 -6.35 17.14 -6.54
N ASP A 97 -5.20 17.50 -5.96
CA ASP A 97 -5.08 18.07 -4.61
C ASP A 97 -5.85 17.25 -3.54
N ILE A 98 -5.83 15.92 -3.67
CA ILE A 98 -6.47 15.02 -2.72
C ILE A 98 -5.60 14.92 -1.47
N LYS A 99 -6.22 15.04 -0.30
CA LYS A 99 -5.56 14.84 1.00
C LYS A 99 -5.98 13.53 1.63
N LEU A 100 -5.02 12.84 2.24
CA LEU A 100 -5.20 11.53 2.84
C LEU A 100 -4.95 11.56 4.34
N ASP A 101 -5.74 10.77 5.06
CA ASP A 101 -5.53 10.39 6.44
C ASP A 101 -4.76 9.05 6.54
N ILE A 102 -4.94 8.20 5.53
CA ILE A 102 -4.31 6.87 5.47
C ILE A 102 -3.75 6.63 4.07
N LEU A 103 -2.47 6.27 3.98
CA LEU A 103 -1.84 5.82 2.75
C LEU A 103 -1.39 4.38 2.92
N ILE A 104 -1.84 3.49 2.03
CA ILE A 104 -1.48 2.08 2.06
C ILE A 104 -0.78 1.73 0.75
N SER A 105 0.21 0.85 0.81
CA SER A 105 0.80 0.26 -0.40
C SER A 105 1.47 -1.08 -0.10
N ASN A 106 1.30 -2.00 -1.03
CA ASN A 106 2.17 -3.17 -1.19
C ASN A 106 2.99 -2.96 -2.47
N PRO A 107 4.02 -2.11 -2.45
CA PRO A 107 4.79 -1.80 -3.64
C PRO A 107 5.75 -2.93 -4.00
N PRO A 108 6.24 -3.01 -5.23
CA PRO A 108 7.30 -3.94 -5.59
C PRO A 108 8.53 -3.68 -4.72
N TYR A 109 9.01 -4.73 -4.01
CA TYR A 109 10.10 -4.62 -3.03
C TYR A 109 11.23 -5.62 -3.23
N ILE A 110 11.18 -6.45 -4.27
CA ILE A 110 12.21 -7.45 -4.54
C ILE A 110 13.39 -6.77 -5.24
N PRO A 111 14.64 -6.92 -4.75
CA PRO A 111 15.81 -6.43 -5.46
C PRO A 111 15.96 -7.05 -6.85
N ASN A 112 16.43 -6.25 -7.83
CA ASN A 112 16.54 -6.69 -9.22
C ASN A 112 17.43 -7.94 -9.44
N GLU A 113 18.40 -8.17 -8.55
CA GLU A 113 19.34 -9.30 -8.64
C GLU A 113 18.80 -10.56 -7.94
N GLU A 114 17.66 -10.49 -7.26
CA GLU A 114 17.09 -11.64 -6.57
C GLU A 114 16.52 -12.65 -7.57
N VAL A 115 16.94 -13.91 -7.41
CA VAL A 115 16.45 -15.01 -8.25
C VAL A 115 15.13 -15.51 -7.69
N LEU A 116 14.07 -15.35 -8.46
CA LEU A 116 12.73 -15.82 -8.11
C LEU A 116 12.46 -17.19 -8.73
N GLU A 117 11.48 -17.89 -8.17
CA GLU A 117 10.96 -19.12 -8.76
C GLU A 117 10.33 -18.86 -10.14
N ASP A 118 10.50 -19.79 -11.06
CA ASP A 118 9.95 -19.72 -12.43
C ASP A 118 8.43 -19.48 -12.44
N SER A 119 7.71 -20.02 -11.47
CA SER A 119 6.26 -19.85 -11.30
C SER A 119 5.86 -18.40 -11.06
N VAL A 120 6.66 -17.62 -10.35
CA VAL A 120 6.41 -16.20 -10.07
C VAL A 120 6.77 -15.35 -11.29
N VAL A 121 7.97 -15.56 -11.83
CA VAL A 121 8.49 -14.77 -12.96
C VAL A 121 7.67 -14.93 -14.23
N ASN A 122 7.12 -16.15 -14.47
CA ASN A 122 6.42 -16.46 -15.72
C ASN A 122 4.93 -16.06 -15.73
N TYR A 123 4.31 -15.89 -14.57
CA TYR A 123 2.86 -15.69 -14.47
C TYR A 123 2.44 -14.37 -13.81
N GLU A 124 3.37 -13.62 -13.22
CA GLU A 124 3.07 -12.35 -12.57
C GLU A 124 3.81 -11.19 -13.26
N PRO A 125 3.22 -9.99 -13.35
CA PRO A 125 3.84 -8.89 -14.08
C PRO A 125 5.13 -8.43 -13.38
N HIS A 126 6.23 -8.38 -14.12
CA HIS A 126 7.55 -7.99 -13.59
C HIS A 126 7.52 -6.61 -12.91
N VAL A 127 6.68 -5.69 -13.39
CA VAL A 127 6.51 -4.36 -12.82
C VAL A 127 5.92 -4.41 -11.40
N ALA A 128 5.26 -5.49 -11.03
CA ALA A 128 4.69 -5.69 -9.70
C ALA A 128 5.62 -6.39 -8.71
N LEU A 129 6.81 -6.82 -9.14
CA LEU A 129 7.74 -7.61 -8.34
C LEU A 129 8.99 -6.83 -7.93
N PHE A 130 9.67 -6.18 -8.88
CA PHE A 130 11.00 -5.64 -8.69
C PHE A 130 11.01 -4.18 -8.23
N GLY A 131 11.60 -3.94 -7.06
CA GLY A 131 11.71 -2.64 -6.37
C GLY A 131 13.04 -1.90 -6.61
N GLY A 132 13.77 -2.19 -7.70
CA GLY A 132 15.08 -1.57 -7.99
C GLY A 132 16.26 -2.36 -7.41
N GLU A 133 17.43 -1.74 -7.35
CA GLU A 133 18.68 -2.41 -6.94
C GLU A 133 18.62 -2.96 -5.52
N ASP A 134 18.02 -2.22 -4.59
CA ASP A 134 17.91 -2.58 -3.16
C ASP A 134 16.48 -2.87 -2.70
N GLY A 135 15.51 -2.88 -3.63
CA GLY A 135 14.10 -3.09 -3.32
C GLY A 135 13.39 -1.91 -2.65
N LEU A 136 14.03 -0.74 -2.52
CA LEU A 136 13.46 0.41 -1.82
C LEU A 136 13.03 1.56 -2.75
N LYS A 137 13.14 1.39 -4.06
CA LYS A 137 12.88 2.44 -5.05
C LYS A 137 11.50 3.09 -4.85
N PHE A 138 10.46 2.30 -4.78
CA PHE A 138 9.09 2.80 -4.72
C PHE A 138 8.74 3.43 -3.37
N TYR A 139 9.30 2.90 -2.27
CA TYR A 139 9.16 3.54 -0.96
C TYR A 139 9.75 4.95 -0.96
N ARG A 140 10.95 5.15 -1.55
CA ARG A 140 11.56 6.49 -1.67
C ARG A 140 10.67 7.45 -2.43
N VAL A 141 10.12 7.00 -3.58
CA VAL A 141 9.19 7.82 -4.38
C VAL A 141 7.96 8.21 -3.57
N ILE A 142 7.38 7.26 -2.82
CA ILE A 142 6.23 7.52 -1.96
C ILE A 142 6.62 8.48 -0.83
N PHE A 143 7.69 8.23 -0.10
CA PHE A 143 8.10 9.06 1.05
C PHE A 143 8.41 10.51 0.64
N GLU A 144 9.07 10.72 -0.49
CA GLU A 144 9.37 12.06 -1.03
C GLU A 144 8.09 12.86 -1.36
N ASN A 145 7.05 12.18 -1.84
CA ASN A 145 5.84 12.82 -2.32
C ASN A 145 4.67 12.80 -1.31
N ALA A 146 4.68 11.89 -0.35
CA ALA A 146 3.62 11.76 0.65
C ALA A 146 3.32 13.05 1.44
N PRO A 147 4.31 13.88 1.82
CA PRO A 147 4.03 15.16 2.50
C PRO A 147 3.14 16.13 1.70
N LYS A 148 3.05 15.96 0.38
CA LYS A 148 2.20 16.81 -0.47
C LYS A 148 0.71 16.48 -0.34
N ILE A 149 0.39 15.25 0.08
CA ILE A 149 -0.97 14.72 0.09
C ILE A 149 -1.44 14.21 1.45
N LEU A 150 -0.57 14.09 2.45
CA LEU A 150 -0.99 13.67 3.79
C LEU A 150 -1.55 14.84 4.59
N ASN A 151 -2.61 14.55 5.35
CA ASN A 151 -3.09 15.42 6.40
C ASN A 151 -2.08 15.47 7.56
N GLU A 152 -2.25 16.43 8.46
CA GLU A 152 -1.37 16.63 9.60
C GLU A 152 -1.37 15.41 10.54
N LYS A 153 -2.56 14.84 10.78
CA LYS A 153 -2.76 13.57 11.47
C LYS A 153 -3.04 12.52 10.42
N ALA A 154 -2.09 11.63 10.22
CA ALA A 154 -2.19 10.58 9.21
C ALA A 154 -1.29 9.40 9.57
N PHE A 155 -1.55 8.24 8.98
CA PHE A 155 -0.56 7.18 8.97
C PHE A 155 -0.36 6.58 7.58
N MET A 156 0.81 5.98 7.40
CA MET A 156 1.12 5.19 6.23
C MET A 156 1.39 3.75 6.64
N ALA A 157 0.95 2.79 5.84
CA ALA A 157 1.13 1.37 6.06
C ALA A 157 1.65 0.68 4.78
N PHE A 158 2.71 -0.10 4.92
CA PHE A 158 3.39 -0.76 3.81
C PHE A 158 3.61 -2.24 4.08
N GLU A 159 3.41 -3.08 3.07
CA GLU A 159 4.04 -4.40 3.05
C GLU A 159 5.51 -4.25 2.66
N MET A 160 6.39 -5.12 3.18
CA MET A 160 7.84 -5.08 2.91
C MET A 160 8.47 -6.48 2.93
N GLY A 161 9.64 -6.62 2.34
CA GLY A 161 10.48 -7.79 2.47
C GLY A 161 10.94 -8.00 3.92
N TYR A 162 10.95 -9.24 4.38
CA TYR A 162 11.26 -9.58 5.79
C TYR A 162 12.65 -9.13 6.26
N ASN A 163 13.59 -8.94 5.33
CA ASN A 163 14.96 -8.51 5.57
C ASN A 163 15.18 -6.99 5.40
N GLN A 164 14.13 -6.21 5.09
CA GLN A 164 14.24 -4.78 4.80
C GLN A 164 14.03 -3.86 6.02
N LYS A 165 13.74 -4.41 7.20
CA LYS A 165 13.37 -3.62 8.40
C LYS A 165 14.32 -2.45 8.66
N GLU A 166 15.61 -2.72 8.79
CA GLU A 166 16.60 -1.71 9.15
C GLU A 166 16.74 -0.65 8.06
N ALA A 167 16.86 -1.10 6.80
CA ALA A 167 17.07 -0.22 5.66
C ALA A 167 15.84 0.67 5.40
N LEU A 168 14.64 0.06 5.40
CA LEU A 168 13.40 0.80 5.15
C LEU A 168 13.04 1.76 6.30
N SER A 169 13.26 1.34 7.56
CA SER A 169 13.06 2.23 8.70
C SER A 169 14.04 3.42 8.70
N ALA A 170 15.29 3.18 8.32
CA ALA A 170 16.27 4.25 8.17
C ALA A 170 15.91 5.21 7.04
N GLU A 171 15.41 4.68 5.93
CA GLU A 171 14.93 5.49 4.81
C GLU A 171 13.73 6.36 5.22
N ALA A 172 12.72 5.77 5.88
CA ALA A 172 11.55 6.49 6.37
C ALA A 172 11.91 7.65 7.32
N ARG A 173 12.90 7.47 8.22
CA ARG A 173 13.35 8.53 9.14
C ARG A 173 13.97 9.73 8.46
N LYS A 174 14.47 9.62 7.24
CA LYS A 174 15.02 10.78 6.50
C LYS A 174 13.92 11.76 6.11
N TYR A 175 12.72 11.23 5.80
CA TYR A 175 11.57 12.03 5.36
C TYR A 175 10.63 12.39 6.52
N PHE A 176 10.57 11.53 7.54
CA PHE A 176 9.66 11.64 8.68
C PHE A 176 10.41 11.48 10.02
N PRO A 177 11.33 12.43 10.35
CA PRO A 177 12.20 12.29 11.53
C PRO A 177 11.43 12.24 12.85
N ASP A 178 10.29 12.93 12.94
CA ASP A 178 9.48 13.05 14.15
C ASP A 178 8.33 12.03 14.21
N ALA A 179 8.19 11.17 13.20
CA ALA A 179 7.12 10.19 13.17
C ALA A 179 7.43 8.97 14.06
N LYS A 180 6.39 8.38 14.65
CA LYS A 180 6.48 7.04 15.23
C LYS A 180 6.58 6.05 14.07
N ILE A 181 7.65 5.25 14.04
CA ILE A 181 7.85 4.20 13.04
C ILE A 181 7.81 2.85 13.74
N GLU A 182 6.95 1.97 13.25
CA GLU A 182 6.72 0.64 13.82
C GLU A 182 6.86 -0.42 12.72
N VAL A 183 7.53 -1.53 13.04
CA VAL A 183 7.61 -2.70 12.17
C VAL A 183 6.85 -3.84 12.82
N ILE A 184 5.84 -4.33 12.12
CA ILE A 184 4.97 -5.41 12.58
C ILE A 184 5.38 -6.70 11.86
N LYS A 185 5.37 -7.79 12.62
CA LYS A 185 5.65 -9.13 12.11
C LYS A 185 4.37 -9.80 11.63
N ASP A 186 4.52 -10.64 10.61
CA ASP A 186 3.47 -11.57 10.18
C ASP A 186 3.28 -12.72 11.18
N MET A 187 2.25 -13.53 10.98
CA MET A 187 1.96 -14.71 11.81
C MET A 187 3.08 -15.76 11.78
N SER A 188 3.98 -15.71 10.79
CA SER A 188 5.19 -16.55 10.73
C SER A 188 6.35 -15.97 11.54
N GLY A 189 6.17 -14.81 12.18
CA GLY A 189 7.17 -14.13 12.99
C GLY A 189 8.21 -13.34 12.20
N LYS A 190 8.03 -13.16 10.89
CA LYS A 190 8.92 -12.37 10.03
C LYS A 190 8.46 -10.92 9.99
N ASN A 191 9.38 -9.97 9.93
CA ASN A 191 9.04 -8.57 9.67
C ASN A 191 8.31 -8.47 8.33
N ARG A 192 7.15 -7.83 8.30
CA ARG A 192 6.33 -7.82 7.10
C ARG A 192 5.67 -6.49 6.80
N MET A 193 5.43 -5.67 7.80
CA MET A 193 4.71 -4.42 7.63
C MET A 193 5.47 -3.28 8.28
N LEU A 194 5.50 -2.13 7.63
CA LEU A 194 6.02 -0.88 8.18
C LEU A 194 4.86 0.11 8.34
N PHE A 195 4.69 0.65 9.54
CA PHE A 195 3.76 1.73 9.83
C PHE A 195 4.51 3.00 10.21
N ILE A 196 4.05 4.14 9.71
CA ILE A 196 4.59 5.47 9.97
C ILE A 196 3.44 6.36 10.41
N TYR A 197 3.43 6.79 11.68
CA TYR A 197 2.37 7.58 12.28
C TYR A 197 2.80 9.04 12.41
N LEU A 198 1.99 9.95 11.86
CA LEU A 198 2.21 11.41 11.86
C LEU A 198 1.27 12.06 12.87
N LYS A 199 1.81 12.63 13.96
CA LYS A 199 1.03 13.33 15.00
C LYS A 199 -0.19 12.57 15.52
N LEU A 200 -0.13 11.26 15.50
CA LEU A 200 -1.08 10.35 16.14
C LEU A 200 -0.46 9.87 17.45
N GLU A 201 -1.05 10.26 18.58
CA GLU A 201 -0.67 9.91 19.96
C GLU A 201 -1.69 8.92 20.55
#